data_f2648b0beb1d9453bbe9aa477209feb5
#
_entry.id   f2648b0beb1d9453bbe9aa477209feb5
#
_cell.length_a   1.000
_cell.length_b   1.000
_cell.length_c   1.000
_cell.angle_alpha   90.00
_cell.angle_beta   90.00
_cell.angle_gamma   90.00
#
_symmetry.space_group_name_H-M   'P 1'
#
loop_
_entity.id
_entity.type
_entity.pdbx_description
1 polymer ?
#
loop_
_entity_poly.entity_id
_entity_poly.type
_entity_poly.pdbx_seq_one_letter_code
_entity_poly.pdbx_strand_id
1 'polypeptide(L)'
;MSLLTPLFDPEREAALVTGAGNGIGRAIAQALVGEGVRTVFADIREDTVAAAIAASPRPELATPWIGDLADHGAYNSLLAAAQSAVGCVTHFVHSAAPPRRETDHALNVTAEQWREMHSVNIDAGFQLARGLVRQLMASCEPGSFLFLTSLHVGTPRNLPHYSTAKAALAMLVKELAKTFGRHGIRVNALVPGAIAAGGFVADPSLARHIPLGRIGRSEDLAPMALAVLSNRVSAYVTGASFVVDGGLSLMNWFEPPSLDDI
;
A
#
# COMPACT_ATOMS: atom_id res chain seq x y z
N MET A 1 17.89 5.87 21.40
CA MET A 1 16.46 5.54 21.24
C MET A 1 16.27 4.10 21.72
N SER A 2 15.43 3.86 22.73
CA SER A 2 15.20 2.49 23.23
C SER A 2 14.39 1.69 22.20
N LEU A 3 14.85 0.49 21.85
CA LEU A 3 14.12 -0.46 20.97
C LEU A 3 12.84 -1.02 21.66
N LEU A 4 12.66 -0.75 22.94
CA LEU A 4 11.55 -1.24 23.76
C LEU A 4 10.30 -0.32 23.73
N THR A 5 10.35 0.81 23.05
CA THR A 5 9.19 1.70 22.98
C THR A 5 8.36 1.36 21.74
N PRO A 6 7.01 1.27 21.84
CA PRO A 6 6.11 0.94 20.73
C PRO A 6 6.32 1.84 19.51
N LEU A 7 6.12 1.31 18.32
CA LEU A 7 6.22 2.07 17.05
C LEU A 7 5.09 3.12 16.93
N PHE A 8 3.94 2.85 17.53
CA PHE A 8 2.73 3.65 17.46
C PHE A 8 2.17 3.94 18.86
N ASP A 9 1.35 4.97 18.96
CA ASP A 9 0.55 5.29 20.14
C ASP A 9 -0.89 4.78 19.93
N PRO A 10 -1.30 3.65 20.54
CA PRO A 10 -2.62 3.04 20.31
C PRO A 10 -3.80 3.91 20.74
N GLU A 11 -3.59 4.90 21.62
CA GLU A 11 -4.66 5.78 22.09
C GLU A 11 -4.94 6.92 21.10
N ARG A 12 -3.90 7.35 20.37
CA ARG A 12 -3.96 8.52 19.48
C ARG A 12 -3.94 8.17 18.00
N GLU A 13 -3.36 7.02 17.62
CA GLU A 13 -3.12 6.66 16.25
C GLU A 13 -4.15 5.62 15.76
N ALA A 14 -4.70 5.86 14.59
CA ALA A 14 -5.63 4.97 13.93
C ALA A 14 -5.35 4.91 12.42
N ALA A 15 -5.71 3.81 11.78
CA ALA A 15 -5.38 3.55 10.39
C ALA A 15 -6.59 3.25 9.52
N LEU A 16 -6.47 3.62 8.24
CA LEU A 16 -7.32 3.15 7.14
C LEU A 16 -6.44 2.43 6.12
N VAL A 17 -6.75 1.18 5.79
CA VAL A 17 -6.07 0.41 4.76
C VAL A 17 -7.06 -0.01 3.69
N THR A 18 -6.85 0.42 2.44
CA THR A 18 -7.62 -0.04 1.28
C THR A 18 -6.96 -1.26 0.64
N GLY A 19 -7.77 -2.18 0.08
CA GLY A 19 -7.27 -3.46 -0.40
C GLY A 19 -6.84 -4.39 0.75
N ALA A 20 -7.50 -4.26 1.92
CA ALA A 20 -7.12 -4.95 3.15
C ALA A 20 -7.62 -6.39 3.24
N GLY A 21 -8.47 -6.85 2.31
CA GLY A 21 -8.97 -8.22 2.29
C GLY A 21 -7.95 -9.25 1.83
N ASN A 22 -6.91 -8.84 1.09
CA ASN A 22 -5.95 -9.77 0.50
C ASN A 22 -4.55 -9.16 0.35
N GLY A 23 -3.56 -10.03 0.12
CA GLY A 23 -2.23 -9.68 -0.31
C GLY A 23 -1.51 -8.71 0.63
N ILE A 24 -0.84 -7.71 0.04
CA ILE A 24 0.01 -6.76 0.75
C ILE A 24 -0.82 -5.87 1.70
N GLY A 25 -1.98 -5.39 1.25
CA GLY A 25 -2.86 -4.57 2.09
C GLY A 25 -3.31 -5.31 3.34
N ARG A 26 -3.71 -6.59 3.22
CA ARG A 26 -4.02 -7.47 4.35
C ARG A 26 -2.85 -7.57 5.32
N ALA A 27 -1.66 -7.90 4.82
CA ALA A 27 -0.48 -8.09 5.67
C ALA A 27 -0.14 -6.81 6.45
N ILE A 28 -0.23 -5.63 5.82
CA ILE A 28 0.01 -4.34 6.48
C ILE A 28 -1.09 -4.05 7.52
N ALA A 29 -2.36 -4.26 7.18
CA ALA A 29 -3.47 -4.02 8.10
C ALA A 29 -3.39 -4.94 9.34
N GLN A 30 -3.07 -6.22 9.14
CA GLN A 30 -2.84 -7.18 10.23
C GLN A 30 -1.63 -6.79 11.11
N ALA A 31 -0.57 -6.28 10.51
CA ALA A 31 0.58 -5.81 11.25
C ALA A 31 0.26 -4.56 12.10
N LEU A 32 -0.53 -3.62 11.56
CA LEU A 32 -0.97 -2.43 12.31
C LEU A 32 -1.81 -2.80 13.53
N VAL A 33 -2.79 -3.70 13.40
CA VAL A 33 -3.57 -4.14 14.58
C VAL A 33 -2.71 -4.94 15.56
N GLY A 34 -1.71 -5.66 15.07
CA GLY A 34 -0.70 -6.33 15.91
C GLY A 34 0.07 -5.34 16.80
N GLU A 35 0.40 -4.18 16.27
CA GLU A 35 1.03 -3.06 17.00
C GLU A 35 0.04 -2.26 17.88
N GLY A 36 -1.23 -2.63 17.90
CA GLY A 36 -2.25 -1.98 18.72
C GLY A 36 -3.01 -0.86 18.03
N VAL A 37 -2.79 -0.60 16.76
CA VAL A 37 -3.44 0.48 16.01
C VAL A 37 -4.84 0.06 15.58
N ARG A 38 -5.87 0.81 15.98
CA ARG A 38 -7.25 0.61 15.48
C ARG A 38 -7.27 0.83 13.98
N THR A 39 -7.70 -0.15 13.21
CA THR A 39 -7.55 -0.14 11.75
C THR A 39 -8.86 -0.48 11.03
N VAL A 40 -9.23 0.36 10.07
CA VAL A 40 -10.33 0.07 9.13
C VAL A 40 -9.76 -0.75 7.95
N PHE A 41 -10.33 -1.93 7.76
CA PHE A 41 -10.04 -2.86 6.67
C PHE A 41 -11.04 -2.61 5.53
N ALA A 42 -10.66 -1.84 4.54
CA ALA A 42 -11.51 -1.50 3.40
C ALA A 42 -11.19 -2.38 2.18
N ASP A 43 -12.18 -3.07 1.66
CA ASP A 43 -12.06 -3.88 0.43
C ASP A 43 -13.44 -4.03 -0.24
N ILE A 44 -13.44 -4.51 -1.49
CA ILE A 44 -14.66 -4.80 -2.24
C ILE A 44 -15.29 -6.15 -1.84
N ARG A 45 -14.53 -7.09 -1.27
CA ARG A 45 -14.98 -8.44 -0.96
C ARG A 45 -15.13 -8.67 0.54
N GLU A 46 -16.37 -8.87 0.96
CA GLU A 46 -16.75 -9.09 2.37
C GLU A 46 -16.10 -10.35 2.95
N ASP A 47 -16.12 -11.46 2.21
CA ASP A 47 -15.58 -12.74 2.63
C ASP A 47 -14.09 -12.66 2.97
N THR A 48 -13.31 -11.98 2.12
CA THR A 48 -11.87 -11.82 2.33
C THR A 48 -11.54 -10.86 3.48
N VAL A 49 -12.34 -9.79 3.66
CA VAL A 49 -12.18 -8.88 4.81
C VAL A 49 -12.48 -9.62 6.11
N ALA A 50 -13.59 -10.37 6.17
CA ALA A 50 -13.94 -11.15 7.34
C ALA A 50 -12.85 -12.17 7.71
N ALA A 51 -12.32 -12.89 6.72
CA ALA A 51 -11.23 -13.83 6.91
C ALA A 51 -9.92 -13.13 7.35
N ALA A 52 -9.61 -11.97 6.78
CA ALA A 52 -8.43 -11.18 7.14
C ALA A 52 -8.50 -10.69 8.60
N ILE A 53 -9.66 -10.21 9.02
CA ILE A 53 -9.91 -9.77 10.41
C ILE A 53 -9.81 -10.95 11.37
N ALA A 54 -10.49 -12.06 11.07
CA ALA A 54 -10.47 -13.26 11.93
C ALA A 54 -9.06 -13.84 12.14
N ALA A 55 -8.20 -13.71 11.11
CA ALA A 55 -6.81 -14.16 11.17
C ALA A 55 -5.84 -13.10 11.73
N SER A 56 -6.33 -11.93 12.14
CA SER A 56 -5.50 -10.85 12.71
C SER A 56 -5.05 -11.16 14.13
N PRO A 57 -3.85 -10.69 14.54
CA PRO A 57 -3.37 -10.88 15.91
C PRO A 57 -4.28 -10.27 16.98
N ARG A 58 -4.99 -9.18 16.65
CA ARG A 58 -5.89 -8.44 17.52
C ARG A 58 -7.15 -8.04 16.75
N PRO A 59 -8.05 -9.00 16.46
CA PRO A 59 -9.23 -8.78 15.62
C PRO A 59 -10.21 -7.74 16.19
N GLU A 60 -10.20 -7.52 17.50
CA GLU A 60 -11.01 -6.51 18.18
C GLU A 60 -10.64 -5.05 17.81
N LEU A 61 -9.46 -4.83 17.25
CA LEU A 61 -9.00 -3.52 16.77
C LEU A 61 -9.29 -3.29 15.27
N ALA A 62 -9.84 -4.28 14.59
CA ALA A 62 -10.12 -4.24 13.17
C ALA A 62 -11.60 -3.96 12.90
N THR A 63 -11.89 -2.99 12.04
CA THR A 63 -13.27 -2.65 11.61
C THR A 63 -13.40 -2.88 10.11
N PRO A 64 -14.37 -3.67 9.63
CA PRO A 64 -14.57 -3.88 8.20
C PRO A 64 -15.27 -2.68 7.55
N TRP A 65 -14.91 -2.40 6.30
CA TRP A 65 -15.70 -1.59 5.39
C TRP A 65 -15.72 -2.26 4.00
N ILE A 66 -16.91 -2.42 3.43
CA ILE A 66 -17.10 -3.11 2.15
C ILE A 66 -17.67 -2.13 1.14
N GLY A 67 -16.97 -1.98 0.02
CA GLY A 67 -17.38 -1.10 -1.07
C GLY A 67 -16.40 -1.09 -2.22
N ASP A 68 -16.90 -0.66 -3.39
CA ASP A 68 -16.11 -0.54 -4.61
C ASP A 68 -15.52 0.86 -4.72
N LEU A 69 -14.19 0.95 -4.75
CA LEU A 69 -13.47 2.21 -4.93
C LEU A 69 -13.42 2.68 -6.39
N ALA A 70 -13.94 1.91 -7.35
CA ALA A 70 -14.24 2.42 -8.68
C ALA A 70 -15.48 3.32 -8.69
N ASP A 71 -16.38 3.17 -7.70
CA ASP A 71 -17.50 4.08 -7.47
C ASP A 71 -17.05 5.33 -6.70
N HIS A 72 -17.11 6.48 -7.35
CA HIS A 72 -16.72 7.76 -6.75
C HIS A 72 -17.63 8.16 -5.56
N GLY A 73 -18.84 7.64 -5.48
CA GLY A 73 -19.75 7.84 -4.33
C GLY A 73 -19.25 7.15 -3.05
N ALA A 74 -18.46 6.09 -3.19
CA ALA A 74 -17.94 5.30 -2.08
C ALA A 74 -16.93 6.06 -1.19
N TYR A 75 -16.24 7.07 -1.72
CA TYR A 75 -15.16 7.76 -0.97
C TYR A 75 -15.67 8.46 0.29
N ASN A 76 -16.76 9.21 0.18
CA ASN A 76 -17.35 9.90 1.34
C ASN A 76 -17.92 8.91 2.36
N SER A 77 -18.52 7.82 1.90
CA SER A 77 -19.01 6.73 2.76
C SER A 77 -17.87 6.10 3.55
N LEU A 78 -16.75 5.77 2.89
CA LEU A 78 -15.57 5.21 3.56
C LEU A 78 -14.97 6.18 4.58
N LEU A 79 -14.82 7.45 4.23
CA LEU A 79 -14.29 8.47 5.14
C LEU A 79 -15.18 8.66 6.38
N ALA A 80 -16.50 8.70 6.20
CA ALA A 80 -17.45 8.83 7.30
C ALA A 80 -17.45 7.56 8.19
N ALA A 81 -17.43 6.38 7.59
CA ALA A 81 -17.37 5.11 8.31
C ALA A 81 -16.07 4.99 9.11
N ALA A 82 -14.93 5.36 8.52
CA ALA A 82 -13.65 5.34 9.20
C ALA A 82 -13.63 6.32 10.40
N GLN A 83 -14.10 7.55 10.20
CA GLN A 83 -14.22 8.54 11.28
C GLN A 83 -15.11 8.04 12.42
N SER A 84 -16.22 7.37 12.10
CA SER A 84 -17.13 6.82 13.11
C SER A 84 -16.53 5.64 13.88
N ALA A 85 -15.77 4.77 13.19
CA ALA A 85 -15.24 3.55 13.77
C ALA A 85 -13.97 3.77 14.61
N VAL A 86 -13.05 4.59 14.14
CA VAL A 86 -11.72 4.73 14.76
C VAL A 86 -11.37 6.16 15.16
N GLY A 87 -12.23 7.12 14.88
CA GLY A 87 -11.97 8.55 15.11
C GLY A 87 -11.06 9.14 14.04
N CYS A 88 -10.11 9.99 14.46
CA CYS A 88 -9.17 10.61 13.52
C CYS A 88 -8.22 9.57 12.94
N VAL A 89 -8.27 9.40 11.62
CA VAL A 89 -7.38 8.50 10.88
C VAL A 89 -6.04 9.19 10.66
N THR A 90 -5.01 8.80 11.40
CA THR A 90 -3.65 9.36 11.30
C THR A 90 -2.77 8.62 10.31
N HIS A 91 -3.09 7.36 9.99
CA HIS A 91 -2.34 6.54 9.03
C HIS A 91 -3.24 6.08 7.89
N PHE A 92 -2.80 6.31 6.66
CA PHE A 92 -3.49 5.85 5.48
C PHE A 92 -2.60 4.97 4.62
N VAL A 93 -3.07 3.77 4.29
CA VAL A 93 -2.40 2.86 3.36
C VAL A 93 -3.30 2.62 2.16
N HIS A 94 -2.87 3.11 0.99
CA HIS A 94 -3.58 2.85 -0.26
C HIS A 94 -2.94 1.68 -1.00
N SER A 95 -3.56 0.49 -0.87
CA SER A 95 -3.11 -0.76 -1.48
C SER A 95 -4.12 -1.34 -2.47
N ALA A 96 -5.34 -0.81 -2.51
CA ALA A 96 -6.35 -1.26 -3.46
C ALA A 96 -5.88 -1.08 -4.91
N ALA A 97 -6.10 -2.08 -5.72
CA ALA A 97 -5.87 -2.07 -7.15
C ALA A 97 -6.78 -3.12 -7.82
N PRO A 98 -7.34 -2.85 -9.00
CA PRO A 98 -8.06 -3.87 -9.76
C PRO A 98 -7.15 -5.05 -10.12
N PRO A 99 -7.72 -6.24 -10.36
CA PRO A 99 -6.97 -7.36 -10.87
C PRO A 99 -6.38 -7.03 -12.26
N ARG A 100 -5.23 -7.64 -12.55
CA ARG A 100 -4.58 -7.57 -13.86
C ARG A 100 -4.17 -8.95 -14.31
N ARG A 101 -4.12 -9.16 -15.62
CA ARG A 101 -3.67 -10.42 -16.24
C ARG A 101 -2.43 -10.13 -17.08
N GLU A 102 -1.56 -11.11 -17.24
CA GLU A 102 -0.38 -10.98 -18.11
C GLU A 102 -0.76 -10.78 -19.61
N THR A 103 -2.02 -11.08 -19.95
CA THR A 103 -2.60 -10.85 -21.30
C THR A 103 -3.09 -9.41 -21.52
N ASP A 104 -3.09 -8.55 -20.50
CA ASP A 104 -3.60 -7.17 -20.58
C ASP A 104 -2.57 -6.22 -21.24
N HIS A 105 -2.00 -6.63 -22.38
CA HIS A 105 -1.03 -5.81 -23.11
C HIS A 105 -1.74 -4.78 -24.02
N ALA A 106 -0.95 -3.91 -24.66
CA ALA A 106 -1.44 -2.70 -25.36
C ALA A 106 -2.57 -2.92 -26.38
N LEU A 107 -2.65 -4.08 -27.00
CA LEU A 107 -3.72 -4.40 -27.97
C LEU A 107 -4.94 -5.06 -27.34
N ASN A 108 -4.85 -5.56 -26.11
CA ASN A 108 -5.91 -6.36 -25.47
C ASN A 108 -6.60 -5.65 -24.31
N VAL A 109 -5.94 -4.68 -23.67
CA VAL A 109 -6.55 -3.93 -22.58
C VAL A 109 -7.74 -3.14 -23.07
N THR A 110 -8.91 -3.33 -22.43
CA THR A 110 -10.13 -2.61 -22.82
C THR A 110 -10.16 -1.22 -22.22
N ALA A 111 -11.04 -0.35 -22.75
CA ALA A 111 -11.24 0.99 -22.21
C ALA A 111 -11.80 0.96 -20.78
N GLU A 112 -12.58 -0.05 -20.43
CA GLU A 112 -13.13 -0.26 -19.08
C GLU A 112 -12.02 -0.62 -18.12
N GLN A 113 -11.18 -1.61 -18.43
CA GLN A 113 -10.02 -2.00 -17.62
C GLN A 113 -9.05 -0.83 -17.41
N TRP A 114 -8.83 -0.03 -18.48
CA TRP A 114 -8.03 1.20 -18.39
C TRP A 114 -8.61 2.18 -17.37
N ARG A 115 -9.91 2.50 -17.49
CA ARG A 115 -10.58 3.47 -16.59
C ARG A 115 -10.63 2.97 -15.16
N GLU A 116 -11.01 1.72 -14.95
CA GLU A 116 -11.06 1.10 -13.63
C GLU A 116 -9.70 1.12 -12.93
N MET A 117 -8.62 0.77 -13.67
CA MET A 117 -7.26 0.77 -13.14
C MET A 117 -6.84 2.17 -12.66
N HIS A 118 -7.19 3.22 -13.42
CA HIS A 118 -6.89 4.59 -13.02
C HIS A 118 -7.82 5.09 -11.91
N SER A 119 -9.10 4.79 -11.98
CA SER A 119 -10.08 5.19 -10.96
C SER A 119 -9.69 4.64 -9.58
N VAL A 120 -9.42 3.34 -9.46
CA VAL A 120 -9.09 2.74 -8.17
C VAL A 120 -7.69 3.17 -7.67
N ASN A 121 -6.67 3.22 -8.55
CA ASN A 121 -5.32 3.57 -8.11
C ASN A 121 -5.15 5.07 -7.86
N ILE A 122 -5.67 5.93 -8.75
CA ILE A 122 -5.38 7.37 -8.73
C ILE A 122 -6.52 8.15 -8.09
N ASP A 123 -7.74 8.04 -8.63
CA ASP A 123 -8.85 8.88 -8.16
C ASP A 123 -9.20 8.56 -6.72
N ALA A 124 -9.35 7.27 -6.37
CA ALA A 124 -9.62 6.85 -5.00
C ALA A 124 -8.46 7.23 -4.06
N GLY A 125 -7.21 6.97 -4.45
CA GLY A 125 -6.03 7.31 -3.66
C GLY A 125 -5.96 8.81 -3.36
N PHE A 126 -6.18 9.66 -4.37
CA PHE A 126 -6.17 11.11 -4.21
C PHE A 126 -7.35 11.63 -3.38
N GLN A 127 -8.58 11.18 -3.67
CA GLN A 127 -9.78 11.68 -2.99
C GLN A 127 -9.80 11.28 -1.51
N LEU A 128 -9.43 10.04 -1.19
CA LEU A 128 -9.32 9.57 0.19
C LEU A 128 -8.23 10.34 0.95
N ALA A 129 -7.03 10.46 0.37
CA ALA A 129 -5.94 11.23 0.97
C ALA A 129 -6.37 12.69 1.22
N ARG A 130 -7.01 13.34 0.25
CA ARG A 130 -7.52 14.71 0.39
C ARG A 130 -8.56 14.85 1.49
N GLY A 131 -9.46 13.87 1.62
CA GLY A 131 -10.46 13.84 2.68
C GLY A 131 -9.83 13.71 4.07
N LEU A 132 -8.90 12.76 4.22
CA LEU A 132 -8.16 12.54 5.46
C LEU A 132 -7.29 13.73 5.86
N VAL A 133 -6.62 14.36 4.89
CA VAL A 133 -5.85 15.61 5.14
C VAL A 133 -6.72 16.69 5.71
N ARG A 134 -7.94 16.89 5.19
CA ARG A 134 -8.88 17.89 5.74
C ARG A 134 -9.27 17.59 7.18
N GLN A 135 -9.48 16.33 7.53
CA GLN A 135 -9.75 15.91 8.91
C GLN A 135 -8.56 16.17 9.83
N LEU A 136 -7.35 15.76 9.41
CA LEU A 136 -6.12 15.98 10.18
C LEU A 136 -5.82 17.46 10.41
N MET A 137 -5.98 18.30 9.39
CA MET A 137 -5.79 19.75 9.53
C MET A 137 -6.81 20.37 10.46
N ALA A 138 -8.06 19.91 10.46
CA ALA A 138 -9.10 20.40 11.36
C ALA A 138 -8.87 20.01 12.81
N SER A 139 -8.24 18.87 13.08
CA SER A 139 -7.89 18.39 14.42
C SER A 139 -6.47 18.76 14.87
N CYS A 140 -5.67 19.42 14.01
CA CYS A 140 -4.26 19.72 14.22
C CYS A 140 -3.39 18.48 14.54
N GLU A 141 -3.77 17.31 14.00
CA GLU A 141 -3.04 16.06 14.18
C GLU A 141 -2.08 15.79 13.00
N PRO A 142 -0.87 15.25 13.26
CA PRO A 142 0.03 14.82 12.20
C PRO A 142 -0.50 13.55 11.53
N GLY A 143 -0.05 13.29 10.30
CA GLY A 143 -0.43 12.09 9.56
C GLY A 143 0.73 11.44 8.81
N SER A 144 0.57 10.15 8.48
CA SER A 144 1.51 9.42 7.65
C SER A 144 0.77 8.52 6.66
N PHE A 145 0.96 8.81 5.37
CA PHE A 145 0.29 8.10 4.26
C PHE A 145 1.30 7.28 3.47
N LEU A 146 0.91 6.07 3.12
CA LEU A 146 1.69 5.11 2.35
C LEU A 146 0.91 4.62 1.14
N PHE A 147 1.48 4.79 -0.04
CA PHE A 147 0.90 4.33 -1.29
C PHE A 147 1.66 3.13 -1.84
N LEU A 148 0.96 2.06 -2.18
CA LEU A 148 1.54 0.87 -2.80
C LEU A 148 1.70 1.13 -4.31
N THR A 149 2.93 1.43 -4.72
CA THR A 149 3.31 1.58 -6.13
C THR A 149 3.81 0.24 -6.71
N SER A 150 4.83 0.23 -7.53
CA SER A 150 5.39 -0.99 -8.12
C SER A 150 6.73 -0.68 -8.78
N LEU A 151 7.58 -1.68 -9.03
CA LEU A 151 8.72 -1.57 -9.93
C LEU A 151 8.33 -1.13 -11.34
N HIS A 152 7.07 -1.33 -11.75
CA HIS A 152 6.53 -0.86 -13.01
C HIS A 152 6.56 0.67 -13.19
N VAL A 153 6.84 1.43 -12.14
CA VAL A 153 7.06 2.89 -12.21
C VAL A 153 8.25 3.24 -13.12
N GLY A 154 9.30 2.45 -13.07
CA GLY A 154 10.52 2.68 -13.86
C GLY A 154 10.84 1.58 -14.87
N THR A 155 10.17 0.42 -14.78
CA THR A 155 10.47 -0.75 -15.61
C THR A 155 9.18 -1.28 -16.25
N PRO A 156 8.93 -1.00 -17.53
CA PRO A 156 7.71 -1.44 -18.22
C PRO A 156 7.70 -2.97 -18.39
N ARG A 157 6.51 -3.58 -18.24
CA ARG A 157 6.29 -5.02 -18.37
C ARG A 157 5.10 -5.36 -19.26
N ASN A 158 4.86 -4.59 -20.31
CA ASN A 158 3.77 -4.77 -21.27
C ASN A 158 2.35 -4.72 -20.66
N LEU A 159 2.19 -4.07 -19.51
CA LEU A 159 0.91 -3.85 -18.84
C LEU A 159 0.63 -2.33 -18.77
N PRO A 160 0.23 -1.70 -19.88
CA PRO A 160 0.22 -0.23 -20.01
C PRO A 160 -0.72 0.44 -19.00
N HIS A 161 -1.93 -0.08 -18.79
CA HIS A 161 -2.91 0.46 -17.84
C HIS A 161 -2.39 0.44 -16.40
N TYR A 162 -1.71 -0.65 -15.99
CA TYR A 162 -1.16 -0.79 -14.66
C TYR A 162 0.11 0.06 -14.46
N SER A 163 1.05 -0.02 -15.41
CA SER A 163 2.33 0.70 -15.30
C SER A 163 2.12 2.21 -15.29
N THR A 164 1.22 2.74 -16.14
CA THR A 164 0.90 4.17 -16.16
C THR A 164 0.19 4.61 -14.88
N ALA A 165 -0.74 3.83 -14.36
CA ALA A 165 -1.40 4.13 -13.09
C ALA A 165 -0.40 4.14 -11.93
N LYS A 166 0.52 3.19 -11.85
CA LYS A 166 1.54 3.15 -10.79
C LYS A 166 2.58 4.26 -10.92
N ALA A 167 2.93 4.67 -12.14
CA ALA A 167 3.79 5.82 -12.38
C ALA A 167 3.12 7.14 -11.97
N ALA A 168 1.85 7.33 -12.34
CA ALA A 168 1.05 8.46 -11.91
C ALA A 168 0.91 8.52 -10.37
N LEU A 169 0.67 7.37 -9.74
CA LEU A 169 0.60 7.26 -8.28
C LEU A 169 1.92 7.66 -7.59
N ALA A 170 3.07 7.28 -8.17
CA ALA A 170 4.37 7.66 -7.64
C ALA A 170 4.63 9.18 -7.73
N MET A 171 4.13 9.84 -8.79
CA MET A 171 4.18 11.31 -8.88
C MET A 171 3.20 11.95 -7.89
N LEU A 172 1.99 11.41 -7.74
CA LEU A 172 1.00 11.89 -6.77
C LEU A 172 1.57 11.90 -5.35
N VAL A 173 2.30 10.87 -4.94
CA VAL A 173 2.99 10.82 -3.64
C VAL A 173 3.88 12.03 -3.43
N LYS A 174 4.67 12.42 -4.43
CA LYS A 174 5.58 13.59 -4.35
C LYS A 174 4.81 14.91 -4.27
N GLU A 175 3.74 15.06 -5.03
CA GLU A 175 2.88 16.25 -5.01
C GLU A 175 2.19 16.40 -3.65
N LEU A 176 1.63 15.33 -3.10
CA LEU A 176 0.99 15.36 -1.78
C LEU A 176 2.02 15.62 -0.67
N ALA A 177 3.19 15.00 -0.72
CA ALA A 177 4.28 15.22 0.22
C ALA A 177 4.73 16.68 0.25
N LYS A 178 4.93 17.28 -0.94
CA LYS A 178 5.32 18.69 -1.10
C LYS A 178 4.24 19.63 -0.58
N THR A 179 2.97 19.32 -0.87
CA THR A 179 1.85 20.17 -0.48
C THR A 179 1.58 20.13 1.01
N PHE A 180 1.59 18.93 1.63
CA PHE A 180 1.08 18.75 2.99
C PHE A 180 2.19 18.60 4.07
N GLY A 181 3.46 18.53 3.66
CA GLY A 181 4.56 18.36 4.62
C GLY A 181 4.62 19.45 5.70
N ARG A 182 4.30 20.71 5.38
CA ARG A 182 4.25 21.82 6.35
C ARG A 182 3.12 21.68 7.39
N HIS A 183 2.15 20.83 7.12
CA HIS A 183 1.05 20.51 8.03
C HIS A 183 1.30 19.25 8.87
N GLY A 184 2.56 18.78 8.91
CA GLY A 184 2.92 17.56 9.65
C GLY A 184 2.45 16.25 9.01
N ILE A 185 2.04 16.28 7.74
CA ILE A 185 1.54 15.09 7.03
C ILE A 185 2.63 14.58 6.08
N ARG A 186 3.12 13.37 6.35
CA ARG A 186 4.13 12.68 5.53
C ARG A 186 3.43 11.78 4.51
N VAL A 187 3.93 11.75 3.29
CA VAL A 187 3.38 10.89 2.23
C VAL A 187 4.53 10.19 1.52
N ASN A 188 4.53 8.86 1.53
CA ASN A 188 5.59 8.04 0.94
C ASN A 188 5.03 6.90 0.09
N ALA A 189 5.89 6.26 -0.70
CA ALA A 189 5.56 5.09 -1.50
C ALA A 189 6.31 3.84 -1.01
N LEU A 190 5.64 2.70 -1.02
CA LEU A 190 6.26 1.39 -0.95
C LEU A 190 6.25 0.79 -2.37
N VAL A 191 7.38 0.27 -2.80
CA VAL A 191 7.61 -0.23 -4.17
C VAL A 191 7.89 -1.73 -4.11
N PRO A 192 6.85 -2.57 -4.20
CA PRO A 192 7.02 -4.02 -4.19
C PRO A 192 7.70 -4.53 -5.48
N GLY A 193 8.50 -5.58 -5.32
CA GLY A 193 8.97 -6.42 -6.40
C GLY A 193 7.97 -7.49 -6.82
N ALA A 194 8.46 -8.68 -7.13
CA ALA A 194 7.64 -9.87 -7.39
C ALA A 194 7.16 -10.47 -6.06
N ILE A 195 5.91 -10.22 -5.72
CA ILE A 195 5.28 -10.67 -4.47
C ILE A 195 4.15 -11.64 -4.79
N ALA A 196 4.16 -12.82 -4.19
CA ALA A 196 3.07 -13.78 -4.27
C ALA A 196 1.84 -13.24 -3.48
N ALA A 197 1.00 -12.45 -4.13
CA ALA A 197 -0.13 -11.75 -3.52
C ALA A 197 -1.24 -11.49 -4.54
N GLY A 198 -2.47 -11.32 -4.07
CA GLY A 198 -3.58 -10.81 -4.88
C GLY A 198 -3.94 -11.70 -6.10
N GLY A 199 -3.70 -13.00 -6.00
CA GLY A 199 -3.94 -13.94 -7.11
C GLY A 199 -2.79 -14.00 -8.15
N PHE A 200 -1.73 -13.24 -7.96
CA PHE A 200 -0.51 -13.38 -8.76
C PHE A 200 0.22 -14.68 -8.39
N VAL A 201 0.16 -15.64 -9.30
CA VAL A 201 0.96 -16.88 -9.24
C VAL A 201 2.25 -16.60 -10.00
N ALA A 202 3.32 -16.33 -9.26
CA ALA A 202 4.62 -16.12 -9.87
C ALA A 202 5.15 -17.43 -10.46
N ASP A 203 5.71 -17.38 -11.67
CA ASP A 203 6.50 -18.48 -12.20
C ASP A 203 7.70 -18.73 -11.25
N PRO A 204 7.88 -19.95 -10.72
CA PRO A 204 9.03 -20.28 -9.87
C PRO A 204 10.38 -19.94 -10.50
N SER A 205 10.47 -19.95 -11.83
CA SER A 205 11.69 -19.57 -12.55
C SER A 205 12.09 -18.11 -12.34
N LEU A 206 11.15 -17.24 -11.94
CA LEU A 206 11.45 -15.85 -11.63
C LEU A 206 12.39 -15.71 -10.42
N ALA A 207 12.37 -16.66 -9.50
CA ALA A 207 13.23 -16.65 -8.32
C ALA A 207 14.73 -16.57 -8.66
N ARG A 208 15.17 -17.17 -9.77
CA ARG A 208 16.57 -17.11 -10.24
C ARG A 208 17.05 -15.69 -10.60
N HIS A 209 16.12 -14.79 -10.91
CA HIS A 209 16.42 -13.40 -11.25
C HIS A 209 16.34 -12.46 -10.04
N ILE A 210 15.98 -12.98 -8.89
CA ILE A 210 15.90 -12.21 -7.63
C ILE A 210 17.15 -12.52 -6.82
N PRO A 211 18.01 -11.55 -6.50
CA PRO A 211 19.24 -11.79 -5.73
C PRO A 211 19.02 -12.54 -4.41
N LEU A 212 17.90 -12.32 -3.71
CA LEU A 212 17.55 -13.10 -2.51
C LEU A 212 17.04 -14.52 -2.81
N GLY A 213 17.03 -14.97 -4.08
CA GLY A 213 16.72 -16.33 -4.50
C GLY A 213 15.29 -16.81 -4.29
N ARG A 214 14.35 -15.90 -3.99
CA ARG A 214 12.94 -16.26 -3.74
C ARG A 214 11.96 -15.17 -4.17
N ILE A 215 10.76 -15.58 -4.50
CA ILE A 215 9.60 -14.69 -4.62
C ILE A 215 9.29 -14.11 -3.22
N GLY A 216 8.96 -12.82 -3.16
CA GLY A 216 8.53 -12.17 -1.92
C GLY A 216 7.14 -12.62 -1.50
N ARG A 217 6.86 -12.53 -0.20
CA ARG A 217 5.54 -12.74 0.39
C ARG A 217 4.96 -11.41 0.84
N SER A 218 3.65 -11.32 0.98
CA SER A 218 2.98 -10.10 1.45
C SER A 218 3.53 -9.62 2.81
N GLU A 219 3.85 -10.55 3.68
CA GLU A 219 4.40 -10.31 5.02
C GLU A 219 5.80 -9.69 4.99
N ASP A 220 6.57 -9.90 3.92
CA ASP A 220 7.91 -9.29 3.76
C ASP A 220 7.84 -7.75 3.64
N LEU A 221 6.66 -7.20 3.28
CA LEU A 221 6.45 -5.76 3.10
C LEU A 221 6.00 -5.05 4.38
N ALA A 222 5.34 -5.76 5.28
CA ALA A 222 4.73 -5.16 6.46
C ALA A 222 5.74 -4.46 7.39
N PRO A 223 6.94 -5.01 7.69
CA PRO A 223 7.90 -4.33 8.56
C PRO A 223 8.35 -2.97 8.01
N MET A 224 8.61 -2.88 6.69
CA MET A 224 8.98 -1.61 6.06
C MET A 224 7.80 -0.63 6.07
N ALA A 225 6.58 -1.11 5.81
CA ALA A 225 5.38 -0.27 5.87
C ALA A 225 5.19 0.34 7.27
N LEU A 226 5.30 -0.46 8.34
CA LEU A 226 5.23 0.02 9.72
C LEU A 226 6.33 1.05 10.01
N ALA A 227 7.57 0.78 9.62
CA ALA A 227 8.68 1.71 9.80
C ALA A 227 8.44 3.06 9.12
N VAL A 228 7.93 3.06 7.89
CA VAL A 228 7.62 4.28 7.11
C VAL A 228 6.43 5.04 7.70
N LEU A 229 5.40 4.34 8.17
CA LEU A 229 4.22 4.94 8.80
C LEU A 229 4.57 5.55 10.17
N SER A 230 5.43 4.92 10.95
CA SER A 230 5.78 5.37 12.29
C SER A 230 6.51 6.72 12.29
N ASN A 231 5.97 7.69 13.02
CA ASN A 231 6.62 8.98 13.24
C ASN A 231 7.87 8.85 14.13
N ARG A 232 8.00 7.78 14.91
CA ARG A 232 9.21 7.53 15.70
C ARG A 232 10.42 7.14 14.86
N VAL A 233 10.18 6.43 13.77
CA VAL A 233 11.23 5.91 12.88
C VAL A 233 11.49 6.87 11.73
N SER A 234 10.43 7.42 11.15
CA SER A 234 10.47 8.10 9.86
C SER A 234 9.99 9.56 9.91
N ALA A 235 10.14 10.24 11.06
CA ALA A 235 9.66 11.63 11.23
C ALA A 235 10.19 12.63 10.18
N TYR A 236 11.36 12.38 9.62
CA TYR A 236 11.99 13.27 8.63
C TYR A 236 11.97 12.67 7.21
N VAL A 237 11.02 11.77 6.94
CA VAL A 237 10.89 11.08 5.65
C VAL A 237 9.55 11.38 5.01
N THR A 238 9.55 12.11 3.89
CA THR A 238 8.36 12.36 3.06
C THR A 238 8.75 12.48 1.58
N GLY A 239 7.87 12.08 0.66
CA GLY A 239 8.10 12.06 -0.78
C GLY A 239 9.03 10.94 -1.26
N ALA A 240 9.41 10.02 -0.39
CA ALA A 240 10.33 8.94 -0.67
C ALA A 240 9.62 7.70 -1.23
N SER A 241 10.40 6.88 -1.96
CA SER A 241 9.98 5.56 -2.46
C SER A 241 10.88 4.49 -1.88
N PHE A 242 10.30 3.53 -1.16
CA PHE A 242 11.01 2.43 -0.51
C PHE A 242 10.85 1.14 -1.30
N VAL A 243 11.92 0.68 -1.92
CA VAL A 243 11.92 -0.55 -2.71
C VAL A 243 12.06 -1.76 -1.79
N VAL A 244 11.13 -2.73 -1.94
CA VAL A 244 11.13 -4.00 -1.22
C VAL A 244 10.90 -5.11 -2.25
N ASP A 245 11.97 -5.58 -2.87
CA ASP A 245 11.91 -6.40 -4.06
C ASP A 245 12.91 -7.58 -4.10
N GLY A 246 13.64 -7.81 -3.02
CA GLY A 246 14.65 -8.84 -2.95
C GLY A 246 15.85 -8.61 -3.88
N GLY A 247 16.00 -7.38 -4.40
CA GLY A 247 17.03 -7.01 -5.36
C GLY A 247 16.62 -7.18 -6.82
N LEU A 248 15.36 -7.51 -7.12
CA LEU A 248 14.88 -7.72 -8.50
C LEU A 248 15.16 -6.53 -9.42
N SER A 249 15.07 -5.29 -8.92
CA SER A 249 15.33 -4.07 -9.69
C SER A 249 16.81 -3.88 -10.05
N LEU A 250 17.73 -4.65 -9.45
CA LEU A 250 19.16 -4.62 -9.76
C LEU A 250 19.50 -5.53 -10.94
N MET A 251 18.54 -6.31 -11.43
CA MET A 251 18.74 -7.21 -12.56
C MET A 251 19.20 -6.42 -13.80
N ASN A 252 20.30 -6.87 -14.39
CA ASN A 252 20.84 -6.36 -15.63
C ASN A 252 21.08 -7.53 -16.62
N TRP A 253 21.77 -7.26 -17.73
CA TRP A 253 22.06 -8.24 -18.79
C TRP A 253 23.08 -9.32 -18.38
N PHE A 254 23.80 -9.09 -17.30
CA PHE A 254 24.89 -9.97 -16.87
C PHE A 254 24.37 -10.90 -15.80
N GLU A 255 24.66 -12.18 -15.95
CA GLU A 255 24.50 -13.13 -14.86
C GLU A 255 25.52 -12.82 -13.75
N PRO A 256 25.13 -12.95 -12.48
CA PRO A 256 26.10 -12.78 -11.40
C PRO A 256 27.23 -13.78 -11.56
N PRO A 257 28.47 -13.41 -11.23
CA PRO A 257 29.60 -14.34 -11.29
C PRO A 257 29.34 -15.52 -10.33
N SER A 258 29.71 -16.71 -10.78
CA SER A 258 29.73 -17.88 -9.87
C SER A 258 30.73 -17.61 -8.76
N LEU A 259 30.33 -17.83 -7.51
CA LEU A 259 31.23 -17.77 -6.36
C LEU A 259 31.87 -19.11 -6.08
N ASP A 260 31.57 -20.14 -6.89
CA ASP A 260 32.16 -21.49 -6.74
C ASP A 260 33.65 -21.54 -7.13
N ASP A 261 34.12 -20.46 -7.78
CA ASP A 261 35.51 -20.30 -8.25
C ASP A 261 36.36 -19.38 -7.34
N ILE A 262 35.81 -18.96 -6.19
CA ILE A 262 36.50 -18.16 -5.16
C ILE A 262 36.83 -19.03 -3.95
#